data_5dad7197a0adab3004224b0915efa7e3
#
_entry.id   5dad7197a0adab3004224b0915efa7e3
#
_cell.length_a   1.000
_cell.length_b   1.000
_cell.length_c   1.000
_cell.angle_alpha   90.00
_cell.angle_beta   90.00
_cell.angle_gamma   90.00
#
_symmetry.space_group_name_H-M   'P 1'
#
loop_
_entity.id
_entity.type
_entity.pdbx_description
1 polymer ?
#
loop_
_entity_poly.entity_id
_entity_poly.type
_entity_poly.pdbx_seq_one_letter_code
_entity_poly.pdbx_strand_id
1 'polypeptide(L)'
;MEAFVTHTGIGVPLRRSNVDTDQIIPAVYLKRVTRTGFEDGLFAAWRSDPAFVLNQAPFDKGSVLVAGPDFGTGSSREHAVWALMDFGFRVVISSRFADIFRGNAGNAGLLAAEVAQDDVEMLWKLIEQQPGLEVTVNLQDRTVAAATVVVPFTIDDYTAWRLLEGLDDIGLTLRKLDRIETFEATRPDYLPTTVEVS
;
A
#
# COMPACT_ATOMS: atom_id res chain seq x y z
N MET A 1 7.70 6.88 8.03
CA MET A 1 7.53 5.50 7.50
C MET A 1 8.87 4.89 7.15
N GLU A 2 8.96 3.57 6.89
CA GLU A 2 10.18 2.94 6.40
C GLU A 2 10.42 3.27 4.93
N ALA A 3 11.68 3.53 4.54
CA ALA A 3 12.05 3.79 3.16
C ALA A 3 11.83 2.54 2.29
N PHE A 4 11.25 2.73 1.11
CA PHE A 4 10.99 1.67 0.14
C PHE A 4 11.92 1.84 -1.06
N VAL A 5 12.84 0.94 -1.27
CA VAL A 5 13.73 0.94 -2.46
C VAL A 5 13.42 -0.25 -3.35
N THR A 6 13.50 -1.44 -2.78
CA THR A 6 13.22 -2.70 -3.46
C THR A 6 12.54 -3.65 -2.50
N HIS A 7 11.55 -4.41 -2.99
CA HIS A 7 10.89 -5.45 -2.24
C HIS A 7 10.80 -6.72 -3.09
N THR A 8 11.12 -7.85 -2.49
CA THR A 8 10.95 -9.18 -3.09
C THR A 8 10.07 -10.03 -2.18
N GLY A 9 9.04 -10.63 -2.74
CA GLY A 9 8.14 -11.48 -2.00
C GLY A 9 7.20 -12.29 -2.88
N ILE A 10 6.51 -13.25 -2.29
CA ILE A 10 5.58 -14.13 -3.01
C ILE A 10 4.46 -13.30 -3.64
N GLY A 11 4.29 -13.45 -4.96
CA GLY A 11 3.21 -12.86 -5.71
C GLY A 11 1.87 -13.54 -5.41
N VAL A 12 0.80 -12.75 -5.27
CA VAL A 12 -0.57 -13.24 -5.03
C VAL A 12 -1.47 -12.81 -6.19
N PRO A 13 -2.06 -13.74 -6.96
CA PRO A 13 -2.89 -13.42 -8.11
C PRO A 13 -4.33 -13.17 -7.68
N LEU A 14 -4.70 -11.93 -7.43
CA LEU A 14 -6.09 -11.55 -7.17
C LEU A 14 -6.80 -11.21 -8.49
N ARG A 15 -7.39 -12.21 -9.16
CA ARG A 15 -8.12 -12.03 -10.44
C ARG A 15 -9.50 -11.39 -10.22
N ARG A 16 -9.50 -10.19 -9.64
CA ARG A 16 -10.72 -9.40 -9.41
C ARG A 16 -10.48 -7.96 -9.86
N SER A 17 -11.46 -7.41 -10.56
CA SER A 17 -11.51 -6.02 -10.98
C SER A 17 -12.56 -5.27 -10.16
N ASN A 18 -12.50 -3.92 -10.18
CA ASN A 18 -13.45 -3.07 -9.46
C ASN A 18 -13.53 -3.42 -7.96
N VAL A 19 -12.36 -3.69 -7.36
CA VAL A 19 -12.26 -4.02 -5.94
C VAL A 19 -12.44 -2.74 -5.13
N ASP A 20 -13.58 -2.62 -4.45
CA ASP A 20 -13.87 -1.45 -3.62
C ASP A 20 -13.32 -1.60 -2.18
N THR A 21 -13.30 -0.49 -1.46
CA THR A 21 -12.75 -0.44 -0.10
C THR A 21 -13.58 -1.23 0.90
N ASP A 22 -14.90 -1.48 0.66
CA ASP A 22 -15.73 -2.34 1.50
C ASP A 22 -15.39 -3.83 1.28
N GLN A 23 -14.97 -4.18 0.08
CA GLN A 23 -14.47 -5.53 -0.24
C GLN A 23 -13.07 -5.75 0.34
N ILE A 24 -12.21 -4.72 0.33
CA ILE A 24 -10.89 -4.80 0.96
C ILE A 24 -11.03 -4.94 2.48
N ILE A 25 -11.85 -4.08 3.11
CA ILE A 25 -12.11 -4.14 4.54
C ILE A 25 -13.57 -3.77 4.84
N PRO A 26 -14.41 -4.71 5.34
CA PRO A 26 -15.80 -4.42 5.66
C PRO A 26 -15.96 -3.36 6.76
N ALA A 27 -17.02 -2.54 6.66
CA ALA A 27 -17.27 -1.41 7.54
C ALA A 27 -17.29 -1.74 9.03
N VAL A 28 -17.58 -2.99 9.42
CA VAL A 28 -17.58 -3.43 10.81
C VAL A 28 -16.22 -3.26 11.50
N TYR A 29 -15.13 -3.38 10.76
CA TYR A 29 -13.76 -3.24 11.26
C TYR A 29 -13.36 -1.77 11.49
N LEU A 30 -14.03 -0.81 10.86
CA LEU A 30 -13.73 0.63 10.98
C LEU A 30 -14.03 1.21 12.36
N LYS A 31 -14.69 0.45 13.23
CA LYS A 31 -14.96 0.83 14.62
C LYS A 31 -13.73 0.69 15.52
N ARG A 32 -12.68 0.04 15.07
CA ARG A 32 -11.43 -0.11 15.83
C ARG A 32 -10.71 1.23 15.91
N VAL A 33 -10.23 1.57 17.10
CA VAL A 33 -9.54 2.85 17.37
C VAL A 33 -8.03 2.77 17.07
N THR A 34 -7.49 1.55 16.95
CA THR A 34 -6.07 1.30 16.66
C THR A 34 -5.74 1.62 15.21
N ARG A 35 -4.45 1.79 14.90
CA ARG A 35 -3.93 1.90 13.52
C ARG A 35 -3.32 0.59 12.99
N THR A 36 -3.36 -0.47 13.77
CA THR A 36 -2.82 -1.80 13.47
C THR A 36 -3.76 -2.88 13.97
N GLY A 37 -3.59 -4.12 13.50
CA GLY A 37 -4.44 -5.26 13.87
C GLY A 37 -5.65 -5.39 12.96
N PHE A 38 -5.51 -5.05 11.66
CA PHE A 38 -6.57 -5.13 10.66
C PHE A 38 -6.42 -6.32 9.70
N GLU A 39 -5.44 -7.19 9.90
CA GLU A 39 -5.14 -8.36 9.05
C GLU A 39 -6.30 -9.36 8.94
N ASP A 40 -7.11 -9.49 10.00
CA ASP A 40 -8.31 -10.34 10.00
C ASP A 40 -9.47 -9.72 9.20
N GLY A 41 -9.46 -8.39 9.04
CA GLY A 41 -10.42 -7.65 8.23
C GLY A 41 -10.13 -7.68 6.72
N LEU A 42 -8.88 -7.95 6.34
CA LEU A 42 -8.50 -7.96 4.93
C LEU A 42 -9.30 -9.01 4.14
N PHE A 43 -10.07 -8.54 3.15
CA PHE A 43 -10.94 -9.38 2.32
C PHE A 43 -11.80 -10.35 3.12
N ALA A 44 -12.24 -9.98 4.34
CA ALA A 44 -12.90 -10.86 5.28
C ALA A 44 -14.12 -11.59 4.68
N ALA A 45 -14.90 -10.91 3.83
CA ALA A 45 -16.04 -11.50 3.14
C ALA A 45 -15.61 -12.62 2.18
N TRP A 46 -14.50 -12.42 1.46
CA TRP A 46 -13.99 -13.44 0.52
C TRP A 46 -13.19 -14.53 1.22
N ARG A 47 -12.51 -14.22 2.31
CA ARG A 47 -11.76 -15.18 3.11
C ARG A 47 -12.65 -16.16 3.88
N SER A 48 -13.97 -15.93 3.92
CA SER A 48 -14.91 -16.94 4.39
C SER A 48 -15.01 -18.16 3.47
N ASP A 49 -14.62 -18.02 2.20
CA ASP A 49 -14.50 -19.13 1.26
C ASP A 49 -13.10 -19.78 1.40
N PRO A 50 -13.01 -21.07 1.81
CA PRO A 50 -11.73 -21.77 1.91
C PRO A 50 -10.92 -21.80 0.60
N ALA A 51 -11.57 -21.70 -0.57
CA ALA A 51 -10.92 -21.67 -1.87
C ALA A 51 -10.35 -20.31 -2.25
N PHE A 52 -10.60 -19.27 -1.45
CA PHE A 52 -10.06 -17.95 -1.74
C PHE A 52 -8.52 -17.94 -1.72
N VAL A 53 -7.91 -17.25 -2.66
CA VAL A 53 -6.46 -17.28 -2.90
C VAL A 53 -5.61 -17.04 -1.64
N LEU A 54 -5.99 -16.11 -0.77
CA LEU A 54 -5.25 -15.83 0.48
C LEU A 54 -5.43 -16.87 1.57
N ASN A 55 -6.30 -17.86 1.39
CA ASN A 55 -6.44 -19.01 2.28
C ASN A 55 -5.61 -20.21 1.81
N GLN A 56 -4.91 -20.08 0.67
CA GLN A 56 -4.16 -21.17 0.04
C GLN A 56 -2.65 -20.92 0.19
N ALA A 57 -1.92 -21.90 0.70
CA ALA A 57 -0.46 -21.85 0.66
C ALA A 57 0.02 -21.99 -0.82
N PRO A 58 1.06 -21.25 -1.22
CA PRO A 58 1.89 -20.34 -0.41
C PRO A 58 1.40 -18.88 -0.40
N PHE A 59 0.24 -18.58 -0.99
CA PHE A 59 -0.27 -17.22 -1.16
C PHE A 59 -0.69 -16.54 0.16
N ASP A 60 -0.99 -17.35 1.19
CA ASP A 60 -1.26 -16.90 2.57
C ASP A 60 -0.08 -16.14 3.21
N LYS A 61 1.12 -16.25 2.63
CA LYS A 61 2.34 -15.53 3.04
C LYS A 61 2.82 -14.53 1.98
N GLY A 62 1.97 -14.22 1.02
CA GLY A 62 2.32 -13.29 -0.05
C GLY A 62 2.46 -11.86 0.42
N SER A 63 3.38 -11.12 -0.20
CA SER A 63 3.63 -9.71 0.12
C SER A 63 3.57 -8.79 -1.11
N VAL A 64 3.33 -9.34 -2.30
CA VAL A 64 3.08 -8.60 -3.54
C VAL A 64 1.73 -9.03 -4.10
N LEU A 65 0.74 -8.15 -4.02
CA LEU A 65 -0.61 -8.40 -4.54
C LEU A 65 -0.68 -7.97 -6.01
N VAL A 66 -1.11 -8.86 -6.90
CA VAL A 66 -1.38 -8.54 -8.31
C VAL A 66 -2.88 -8.57 -8.53
N ALA A 67 -3.50 -7.41 -8.64
CA ALA A 67 -4.95 -7.22 -8.73
C ALA A 67 -5.37 -6.77 -10.14
N GLY A 68 -6.65 -6.93 -10.47
CA GLY A 68 -7.25 -6.40 -11.69
C GLY A 68 -7.45 -4.88 -11.66
N PRO A 69 -7.93 -4.29 -12.75
CA PRO A 69 -8.15 -2.85 -12.85
C PRO A 69 -9.19 -2.34 -11.84
N ASP A 70 -9.12 -1.03 -11.57
CA ASP A 70 -10.02 -0.33 -10.65
C ASP A 70 -9.92 -0.83 -9.21
N PHE A 71 -8.69 -0.97 -8.72
CA PHE A 71 -8.44 -1.37 -7.35
C PHE A 71 -8.55 -0.19 -6.38
N GLY A 72 -9.26 -0.39 -5.26
CA GLY A 72 -9.43 0.59 -4.19
C GLY A 72 -10.50 1.64 -4.47
N THR A 73 -11.50 1.33 -5.33
CA THR A 73 -12.65 2.20 -5.58
C THR A 73 -13.54 2.36 -4.35
N GLY A 74 -14.51 3.28 -4.40
CA GLY A 74 -15.44 3.53 -3.31
C GLY A 74 -14.97 4.62 -2.33
N SER A 75 -15.34 4.49 -1.05
CA SER A 75 -15.07 5.51 -0.03
C SER A 75 -13.59 5.63 0.30
N SER A 76 -13.15 6.86 0.66
CA SER A 76 -11.79 7.07 1.19
C SER A 76 -11.62 6.37 2.54
N ARG A 77 -10.89 5.25 2.56
CA ARG A 77 -10.61 4.49 3.79
C ARG A 77 -9.14 4.15 3.90
N GLU A 78 -8.45 4.85 4.76
CA GLU A 78 -7.06 4.49 5.11
C GLU A 78 -6.97 3.05 5.66
N HIS A 79 -8.02 2.59 6.35
CA HIS A 79 -8.11 1.22 6.88
C HIS A 79 -7.93 0.14 5.82
N ALA A 80 -8.31 0.41 4.56
CA ALA A 80 -8.07 -0.55 3.46
C ALA A 80 -6.57 -0.74 3.21
N VAL A 81 -5.80 0.34 3.30
CA VAL A 81 -4.34 0.29 3.19
C VAL A 81 -3.72 -0.37 4.41
N TRP A 82 -4.19 -0.01 5.62
CA TRP A 82 -3.69 -0.63 6.85
C TRP A 82 -3.94 -2.14 6.89
N ALA A 83 -5.12 -2.60 6.45
CA ALA A 83 -5.42 -4.04 6.39
C ALA A 83 -4.48 -4.79 5.44
N LEU A 84 -4.16 -4.20 4.27
CA LEU A 84 -3.17 -4.76 3.36
C LEU A 84 -1.78 -4.85 4.00
N MET A 85 -1.34 -3.78 4.65
CA MET A 85 -0.02 -3.72 5.28
C MET A 85 0.09 -4.64 6.49
N ASP A 86 -0.93 -4.68 7.34
CA ASP A 86 -0.97 -5.55 8.52
C ASP A 86 -0.98 -7.03 8.14
N PHE A 87 -1.61 -7.39 7.01
CA PHE A 87 -1.53 -8.75 6.47
C PHE A 87 -0.13 -9.10 5.97
N GLY A 88 0.68 -8.10 5.60
CA GLY A 88 2.04 -8.28 5.11
C GLY A 88 2.30 -7.79 3.69
N PHE A 89 1.31 -7.23 3.01
CA PHE A 89 1.54 -6.66 1.68
C PHE A 89 2.37 -5.39 1.76
N ARG A 90 3.38 -5.30 0.90
CA ARG A 90 4.25 -4.13 0.72
C ARG A 90 4.01 -3.46 -0.63
N VAL A 91 3.47 -4.21 -1.59
CA VAL A 91 3.18 -3.76 -2.96
C VAL A 91 1.81 -4.27 -3.39
N VAL A 92 1.07 -3.40 -4.05
CA VAL A 92 -0.09 -3.76 -4.86
C VAL A 92 0.20 -3.37 -6.31
N ILE A 93 0.05 -4.30 -7.23
CA ILE A 93 0.19 -4.13 -8.68
C ILE A 93 -1.20 -4.18 -9.30
N SER A 94 -1.53 -3.21 -10.13
CA SER A 94 -2.80 -3.16 -10.87
C SER A 94 -2.60 -2.33 -12.14
N SER A 95 -3.49 -2.48 -13.10
CA SER A 95 -3.47 -1.63 -14.30
C SER A 95 -4.19 -0.29 -14.11
N ARG A 96 -4.95 -0.12 -13.03
CA ARG A 96 -5.59 1.15 -12.65
C ARG A 96 -5.98 1.13 -11.18
N PHE A 97 -5.72 2.22 -10.48
CA PHE A 97 -6.12 2.45 -9.09
C PHE A 97 -7.11 3.59 -8.99
N ALA A 98 -7.96 3.56 -7.97
CA ALA A 98 -8.66 4.77 -7.55
C ALA A 98 -7.68 5.79 -6.97
N ASP A 99 -7.82 7.07 -7.33
CA ASP A 99 -6.87 8.13 -6.93
C ASP A 99 -6.73 8.26 -5.41
N ILE A 100 -7.85 8.14 -4.68
CA ILE A 100 -7.86 8.22 -3.22
C ILE A 100 -7.09 7.06 -2.60
N PHE A 101 -7.29 5.83 -3.11
CA PHE A 101 -6.53 4.65 -2.64
C PHE A 101 -5.04 4.83 -2.88
N ARG A 102 -4.65 5.28 -4.08
CA ARG A 102 -3.25 5.52 -4.45
C ARG A 102 -2.60 6.55 -3.53
N GLY A 103 -3.30 7.65 -3.22
CA GLY A 103 -2.84 8.67 -2.27
C GLY A 103 -2.65 8.11 -0.87
N ASN A 104 -3.64 7.39 -0.33
CA ASN A 104 -3.56 6.77 0.99
C ASN A 104 -2.44 5.72 1.07
N ALA A 105 -2.26 4.91 0.02
CA ALA A 105 -1.19 3.92 -0.08
C ALA A 105 0.19 4.57 0.03
N GLY A 106 0.46 5.59 -0.79
CA GLY A 106 1.73 6.34 -0.75
C GLY A 106 1.99 7.00 0.60
N ASN A 107 0.96 7.56 1.25
CA ASN A 107 1.08 8.17 2.58
C ASN A 107 1.41 7.15 3.68
N ALA A 108 0.92 5.93 3.56
CA ALA A 108 1.14 4.87 4.54
C ALA A 108 2.43 4.07 4.31
N GLY A 109 3.05 4.16 3.12
CA GLY A 109 4.24 3.38 2.77
C GLY A 109 3.96 2.08 1.99
N LEU A 110 2.74 1.93 1.45
CA LEU A 110 2.37 0.86 0.54
C LEU A 110 2.60 1.32 -0.90
N LEU A 111 3.39 0.57 -1.66
CA LEU A 111 3.62 0.89 -3.08
C LEU A 111 2.42 0.43 -3.93
N ALA A 112 1.76 1.36 -4.59
CA ALA A 112 0.77 1.09 -5.63
C ALA A 112 1.46 1.24 -7.01
N ALA A 113 1.84 0.12 -7.61
CA ALA A 113 2.56 0.06 -8.88
C ALA A 113 1.57 -0.13 -10.03
N GLU A 114 1.44 0.88 -10.90
CA GLU A 114 0.55 0.80 -12.05
C GLU A 114 1.30 0.26 -13.27
N VAL A 115 0.86 -0.89 -13.81
CA VAL A 115 1.43 -1.56 -14.99
C VAL A 115 0.39 -1.68 -16.11
N ALA A 116 0.81 -2.01 -17.33
CA ALA A 116 -0.14 -2.28 -18.39
C ALA A 116 -1.03 -3.49 -18.08
N GLN A 117 -2.27 -3.52 -18.59
CA GLN A 117 -3.22 -4.62 -18.32
C GLN A 117 -2.67 -5.98 -18.81
N ASP A 118 -2.02 -5.99 -19.97
CA ASP A 118 -1.41 -7.22 -20.52
C ASP A 118 -0.31 -7.76 -19.60
N ASP A 119 0.43 -6.86 -18.93
CA ASP A 119 1.47 -7.24 -17.97
C ASP A 119 0.86 -7.81 -16.68
N VAL A 120 -0.29 -7.27 -16.21
CA VAL A 120 -1.05 -7.85 -15.09
C VAL A 120 -1.45 -9.28 -15.43
N GLU A 121 -2.01 -9.51 -16.63
CA GLU A 121 -2.45 -10.85 -17.06
C GLU A 121 -1.28 -11.82 -17.21
N MET A 122 -0.14 -11.33 -17.67
CA MET A 122 1.09 -12.11 -17.77
C MET A 122 1.62 -12.49 -16.37
N LEU A 123 1.67 -11.54 -15.44
CA LEU A 123 2.08 -11.80 -14.05
C LEU A 123 1.17 -12.83 -13.38
N TRP A 124 -0.15 -12.72 -13.54
CA TRP A 124 -1.08 -13.73 -13.03
C TRP A 124 -0.76 -15.12 -13.55
N LYS A 125 -0.56 -15.28 -14.87
CA LYS A 125 -0.24 -16.58 -15.48
C LYS A 125 1.05 -17.16 -14.90
N LEU A 126 2.10 -16.35 -14.75
CA LEU A 126 3.38 -16.80 -14.19
C LEU A 126 3.23 -17.26 -12.74
N ILE A 127 2.53 -16.48 -11.90
CA ILE A 127 2.32 -16.80 -10.49
C ILE A 127 1.47 -18.05 -10.31
N GLU A 128 0.44 -18.24 -11.15
CA GLU A 128 -0.42 -19.41 -11.11
C GLU A 128 0.27 -20.70 -11.62
N GLN A 129 1.16 -20.56 -12.61
CA GLN A 129 1.97 -21.68 -13.13
C GLN A 129 3.05 -22.11 -12.12
N GLN A 130 3.52 -21.18 -11.29
CA GLN A 130 4.54 -21.43 -10.28
C GLN A 130 4.10 -20.82 -8.94
N PRO A 131 3.22 -21.49 -8.18
CA PRO A 131 2.81 -21.04 -6.85
C PRO A 131 4.04 -20.86 -5.94
N GLY A 132 4.13 -19.69 -5.30
CA GLY A 132 5.32 -19.30 -4.54
C GLY A 132 6.36 -18.53 -5.34
N LEU A 133 6.09 -18.21 -6.61
CA LEU A 133 6.96 -17.34 -7.41
C LEU A 133 7.18 -16.00 -6.69
N GLU A 134 8.43 -15.67 -6.49
CA GLU A 134 8.81 -14.35 -5.97
C GLU A 134 8.74 -13.29 -7.07
N VAL A 135 8.15 -12.17 -6.70
CA VAL A 135 8.07 -10.96 -7.52
C VAL A 135 8.95 -9.90 -6.86
N THR A 136 9.88 -9.35 -7.62
CA THR A 136 10.75 -8.25 -7.17
C THR A 136 10.26 -6.94 -7.77
N VAL A 137 10.00 -5.95 -6.91
CA VAL A 137 9.59 -4.62 -7.31
C VAL A 137 10.65 -3.62 -6.90
N ASN A 138 11.24 -2.93 -7.87
CA ASN A 138 12.27 -1.91 -7.67
C ASN A 138 11.66 -0.52 -7.96
N LEU A 139 11.54 0.30 -6.93
CA LEU A 139 10.96 1.64 -7.05
C LEU A 139 11.90 2.62 -7.74
N GLN A 140 13.21 2.48 -7.55
CA GLN A 140 14.20 3.38 -8.16
C GLN A 140 14.23 3.20 -9.68
N ASP A 141 14.19 1.96 -10.16
CA ASP A 141 14.19 1.63 -11.58
C ASP A 141 12.77 1.57 -12.17
N ARG A 142 11.75 1.64 -11.31
CA ARG A 142 10.32 1.50 -11.68
C ARG A 142 10.03 0.23 -12.46
N THR A 143 10.52 -0.90 -11.96
CA THR A 143 10.36 -2.20 -12.59
C THR A 143 9.75 -3.23 -11.67
N VAL A 144 8.98 -4.14 -12.26
CA VAL A 144 8.48 -5.38 -11.66
C VAL A 144 9.12 -6.54 -12.39
N ALA A 145 9.81 -7.41 -11.67
CA ALA A 145 10.45 -8.60 -12.20
C ALA A 145 9.82 -9.87 -11.61
N ALA A 146 9.50 -10.84 -12.48
CA ALA A 146 8.97 -12.15 -12.10
C ALA A 146 9.55 -13.20 -13.05
N ALA A 147 10.23 -14.22 -12.54
CA ALA A 147 10.97 -15.20 -13.32
C ALA A 147 11.94 -14.52 -14.32
N THR A 148 11.71 -14.68 -15.62
CA THR A 148 12.53 -14.07 -16.69
C THR A 148 11.92 -12.79 -17.25
N VAL A 149 10.79 -12.35 -16.74
CA VAL A 149 10.04 -11.19 -17.24
C VAL A 149 10.35 -9.97 -16.38
N VAL A 150 10.57 -8.83 -17.04
CA VAL A 150 10.70 -7.51 -16.38
C VAL A 150 9.76 -6.54 -17.10
N VAL A 151 8.86 -5.92 -16.36
CA VAL A 151 7.91 -4.94 -16.88
C VAL A 151 8.06 -3.60 -16.17
N PRO A 152 7.86 -2.47 -16.84
CA PRO A 152 7.89 -1.17 -16.23
C PRO A 152 6.57 -0.91 -15.47
N PHE A 153 6.63 -0.07 -14.43
CA PHE A 153 5.44 0.49 -13.80
C PHE A 153 5.50 2.01 -13.71
N THR A 154 4.34 2.63 -13.56
CA THR A 154 4.20 4.07 -13.36
C THR A 154 3.79 4.40 -11.93
N ILE A 155 4.30 5.51 -11.44
CA ILE A 155 3.97 6.13 -10.17
C ILE A 155 4.30 7.62 -10.29
N ASP A 156 3.54 8.49 -9.63
CA ASP A 156 3.89 9.91 -9.63
C ASP A 156 5.22 10.18 -8.90
N ASP A 157 5.97 11.17 -9.38
CA ASP A 157 7.33 11.44 -8.90
C ASP A 157 7.38 11.87 -7.44
N TYR A 158 6.36 12.57 -6.95
CA TYR A 158 6.30 13.01 -5.56
C TYR A 158 6.08 11.83 -4.61
N THR A 159 5.15 10.93 -4.94
CA THR A 159 4.91 9.71 -4.17
C THR A 159 6.14 8.79 -4.20
N ALA A 160 6.78 8.63 -5.36
CA ALA A 160 8.01 7.85 -5.49
C ALA A 160 9.12 8.40 -4.59
N TRP A 161 9.35 9.71 -4.62
CA TRP A 161 10.33 10.36 -3.76
C TRP A 161 10.03 10.18 -2.27
N ARG A 162 8.76 10.35 -1.85
CA ARG A 162 8.36 10.14 -0.45
C ARG A 162 8.63 8.70 0.02
N LEU A 163 8.29 7.72 -0.79
CA LEU A 163 8.53 6.31 -0.50
C LEU A 163 10.02 6.00 -0.42
N LEU A 164 10.84 6.49 -1.37
CA LEU A 164 12.29 6.29 -1.38
C LEU A 164 12.96 6.89 -0.13
N GLU A 165 12.53 8.07 0.30
CA GLU A 165 13.06 8.76 1.47
C GLU A 165 12.42 8.31 2.80
N GLY A 166 11.37 7.49 2.76
CA GLY A 166 10.63 7.06 3.95
C GLY A 166 9.87 8.19 4.65
N LEU A 167 9.36 9.17 3.90
CA LEU A 167 8.76 10.39 4.43
C LEU A 167 7.23 10.30 4.50
N ASP A 168 6.70 10.24 5.72
CA ASP A 168 5.30 10.54 6.01
C ASP A 168 5.09 12.05 6.21
N ASP A 169 3.87 12.48 6.50
CA ASP A 169 3.53 13.91 6.65
C ASP A 169 4.27 14.55 7.82
N ILE A 170 4.53 13.80 8.88
CA ILE A 170 5.32 14.26 10.03
C ILE A 170 6.77 14.43 9.61
N GLY A 171 7.35 13.43 8.93
CA GLY A 171 8.72 13.49 8.42
C GLY A 171 8.95 14.65 7.46
N LEU A 172 7.97 14.95 6.60
CA LEU A 172 7.99 16.13 5.72
C LEU A 172 8.00 17.44 6.50
N THR A 173 7.19 17.53 7.55
CA THR A 173 7.12 18.73 8.42
C THR A 173 8.43 18.92 9.18
N LEU A 174 9.00 17.86 9.73
CA LEU A 174 10.26 17.90 10.47
C LEU A 174 11.48 18.30 9.62
N ARG A 175 11.42 18.17 8.30
CA ARG A 175 12.46 18.73 7.41
C ARG A 175 12.54 20.26 7.43
N LYS A 176 11.56 20.95 8.03
CA LYS A 176 11.51 22.40 8.18
C LYS A 176 11.59 22.85 9.65
N LEU A 177 12.22 22.01 10.49
CA LEU A 177 12.28 22.23 11.94
C LEU A 177 12.87 23.61 12.30
N ASP A 178 13.91 24.06 11.59
CA ASP A 178 14.52 25.36 11.73
C ASP A 178 13.53 26.54 11.55
N ARG A 179 12.61 26.39 10.59
CA ARG A 179 11.54 27.39 10.35
C ARG A 179 10.48 27.34 11.42
N ILE A 180 10.15 26.14 11.92
CA ILE A 180 9.19 25.93 13.00
C ILE A 180 9.74 26.59 14.27
N GLU A 181 10.98 26.30 14.64
CA GLU A 181 11.63 26.89 15.81
C GLU A 181 11.73 28.42 15.72
N THR A 182 12.04 28.94 14.52
CA THR A 182 12.06 30.41 14.29
C THR A 182 10.67 31.01 14.50
N PHE A 183 9.62 30.37 13.99
CA PHE A 183 8.23 30.81 14.19
C PHE A 183 7.82 30.76 15.66
N GLU A 184 8.14 29.68 16.35
CA GLU A 184 7.83 29.50 17.78
C GLU A 184 8.51 30.56 18.65
N ALA A 185 9.78 30.88 18.36
CA ALA A 185 10.53 31.92 19.06
C ALA A 185 9.97 33.34 18.87
N THR A 186 9.23 33.58 17.79
CA THR A 186 8.60 34.88 17.50
C THR A 186 7.11 34.93 17.82
N ARG A 187 6.56 33.82 18.31
CA ARG A 187 5.13 33.69 18.61
C ARG A 187 4.74 34.57 19.79
N PRO A 188 3.67 35.37 19.69
CA PRO A 188 3.21 36.20 20.80
C PRO A 188 2.82 35.41 22.04
N ASP A 189 3.23 35.85 23.23
CA ASP A 189 3.01 35.17 24.52
C ASP A 189 1.54 35.00 24.91
N TYR A 190 0.64 35.80 24.32
CA TYR A 190 -0.80 35.69 24.57
C TYR A 190 -1.49 34.54 23.83
N LEU A 191 -0.81 33.85 22.93
CA LEU A 191 -1.36 32.70 22.23
C LEU A 191 -1.16 31.43 23.07
N PRO A 192 -2.16 30.50 23.06
CA PRO A 192 -2.05 29.27 23.82
C PRO A 192 -0.79 28.48 23.43
N THR A 193 -0.07 27.95 24.40
CA THR A 193 1.04 27.02 24.18
C THR A 193 0.52 25.59 24.21
N THR A 194 1.16 24.73 23.40
CA THR A 194 0.89 23.27 23.39
C THR A 194 1.80 22.49 24.35
N VAL A 195 2.61 23.21 25.14
CA VAL A 195 3.46 22.57 26.15
C VAL A 195 2.58 22.12 27.30
N GLU A 196 2.60 20.82 27.61
CA GLU A 196 1.98 20.31 28.82
C GLU A 196 2.61 21.03 30.03
N VAL A 197 1.75 21.73 30.80
CA VAL A 197 2.15 22.25 32.10
C VAL A 197 2.22 21.04 33.01
N SER A 198 3.42 20.64 33.37
CA SER A 198 3.72 19.58 34.34
C SER A 198 3.19 19.93 35.74
#